data_092bb11dc6c518fe41bafac9eda3ce25
#
_entry.id   092bb11dc6c518fe41bafac9eda3ce25
#
_cell.length_a   1.000
_cell.length_b   1.000
_cell.length_c   1.000
_cell.angle_alpha   90.00
_cell.angle_beta   90.00
_cell.angle_gamma   90.00
#
_symmetry.space_group_name_H-M   'P 1'
#
loop_
_entity.id
_entity.type
_entity.pdbx_description
1 polymer ?
#
loop_
_entity_poly.entity_id
_entity_poly.type
_entity_poly.pdbx_seq_one_letter_code
_entity_poly.pdbx_strand_id
1 'polypeptide(L)'
;MRLQLGINTCFAVKRWPEPADWAPIVRDRLGLRLVQHSLDLVDTASPERMEAQATAVSAAVADHGLELHSTFTGLAAYSANLLLAPDAADRHAALQWYRRVIGLTAGLGARATGGHVGCFSVPDWRDDGRRKDLWDGLRRDLATLAADARDAGLEYLMVENLAVAREPSTMAMVRELLDDGDGARVPIRLCLDVGHMVVPDTVGADRDPYAWLRELGPSAPIVQLQQSDAEGDHHWPFTPRHNAIGRISADEVIEALGAGGVEETLLVLEVIPPFEQADDDVLDELEESVDYWREAMTRLGILVD
;
A
#
# COMPACT_ATOMS: atom_id res chain seq x y z
N MET A 1 -12.97 7.35 16.63
CA MET A 1 -12.12 6.83 15.56
C MET A 1 -11.84 5.34 15.81
N ARG A 2 -12.02 4.50 14.82
CA ARG A 2 -11.72 3.07 14.87
C ARG A 2 -10.47 2.81 14.04
N LEU A 3 -9.44 2.27 14.67
CA LEU A 3 -8.20 1.86 14.00
C LEU A 3 -8.04 0.36 14.15
N GLN A 4 -7.63 -0.29 13.09
CA GLN A 4 -7.25 -1.70 13.09
C GLN A 4 -5.77 -1.81 12.71
N LEU A 5 -5.08 -2.83 13.19
CA LEU A 5 -3.67 -3.06 12.84
C LEU A 5 -3.55 -4.33 12.01
N GLY A 6 -2.84 -4.23 10.90
CA GLY A 6 -2.54 -5.33 9.99
C GLY A 6 -1.11 -5.26 9.47
N ILE A 7 -0.79 -6.13 8.54
CA ILE A 7 0.55 -6.21 7.95
C ILE A 7 0.47 -6.44 6.44
N ASN A 8 1.39 -5.83 5.69
CA ASN A 8 1.66 -6.15 4.29
C ASN A 8 2.59 -7.36 4.23
N THR A 9 2.31 -8.31 3.34
CA THR A 9 3.15 -9.52 3.19
C THR A 9 4.47 -9.27 2.45
N CYS A 10 4.85 -8.03 2.17
CA CYS A 10 6.14 -7.67 1.57
C CYS A 10 7.34 -8.19 2.39
N PHE A 11 7.21 -8.32 3.72
CA PHE A 11 8.25 -8.89 4.59
C PHE A 11 8.60 -10.34 4.22
N ALA A 12 7.66 -11.06 3.61
CA ALA A 12 7.82 -12.47 3.26
C ALA A 12 8.53 -12.70 1.92
N VAL A 13 8.70 -11.66 1.11
CA VAL A 13 9.37 -11.75 -0.20
C VAL A 13 10.77 -12.34 -0.06
N LYS A 14 11.07 -13.38 -0.85
CA LYS A 14 12.30 -14.20 -0.82
C LYS A 14 12.52 -15.06 0.44
N ARG A 15 11.80 -14.81 1.54
CA ARG A 15 11.98 -15.51 2.81
C ARG A 15 10.92 -16.58 3.01
N TRP A 16 9.69 -16.18 3.01
CA TRP A 16 8.52 -17.04 3.26
C TRP A 16 7.46 -16.85 2.17
N PRO A 17 7.79 -17.17 0.88
CA PRO A 17 6.91 -16.84 -0.24
C PRO A 17 5.62 -17.67 -0.26
N GLU A 18 5.63 -18.85 0.38
CA GLU A 18 4.46 -19.71 0.39
C GLU A 18 3.46 -19.30 1.50
N PRO A 19 2.14 -19.33 1.21
CA PRO A 19 1.13 -18.93 2.18
C PRO A 19 1.18 -19.75 3.48
N ALA A 20 1.53 -21.03 3.40
CA ALA A 20 1.70 -21.90 4.57
C ALA A 20 2.85 -21.46 5.50
N ASP A 21 3.79 -20.66 5.01
CA ASP A 21 4.91 -20.17 5.80
C ASP A 21 4.61 -18.81 6.44
N TRP A 22 4.07 -17.83 5.68
CA TRP A 22 3.82 -16.51 6.21
C TRP A 22 2.53 -16.40 7.05
N ALA A 23 1.50 -17.24 6.79
CA ALA A 23 0.25 -17.14 7.54
C ALA A 23 0.40 -17.45 9.04
N PRO A 24 1.11 -18.51 9.46
CA PRO A 24 1.39 -18.74 10.88
C PRO A 24 2.26 -17.61 11.49
N ILE A 25 3.20 -17.02 10.75
CA ILE A 25 3.95 -15.86 11.23
C ILE A 25 2.99 -14.73 11.59
N VAL A 26 2.09 -14.35 10.68
CA VAL A 26 1.13 -13.27 10.92
C VAL A 26 0.21 -13.60 12.09
N ARG A 27 -0.32 -14.82 12.15
CA ARG A 27 -1.33 -15.19 13.15
C ARG A 27 -0.73 -15.52 14.50
N ASP A 28 0.23 -16.43 14.52
CA ASP A 28 0.66 -17.06 15.78
C ASP A 28 1.82 -16.30 16.43
N ARG A 29 2.71 -15.70 15.62
CA ARG A 29 3.83 -14.93 16.11
C ARG A 29 3.49 -13.46 16.31
N LEU A 30 2.94 -12.80 15.31
CA LEU A 30 2.61 -11.36 15.37
C LEU A 30 1.23 -11.11 16.02
N GLY A 31 0.38 -12.12 16.15
CA GLY A 31 -0.96 -12.00 16.70
C GLY A 31 -1.90 -11.10 15.87
N LEU A 32 -1.59 -10.88 14.59
CA LEU A 32 -2.41 -10.07 13.69
C LEU A 32 -3.45 -10.94 12.97
N ARG A 33 -4.48 -10.27 12.42
CA ARG A 33 -5.52 -10.94 11.63
C ARG A 33 -5.67 -10.34 10.24
N LEU A 34 -5.42 -9.05 10.09
CA LEU A 34 -5.66 -8.32 8.85
C LEU A 34 -4.39 -8.30 7.99
N VAL A 35 -4.55 -8.67 6.74
CA VAL A 35 -3.46 -8.80 5.78
C VAL A 35 -3.73 -7.94 4.55
N GLN A 36 -2.76 -7.14 4.16
CA GLN A 36 -2.62 -6.60 2.81
C GLN A 36 -1.65 -7.50 2.06
N HIS A 37 -2.13 -8.21 1.03
CA HIS A 37 -1.31 -9.22 0.34
C HIS A 37 -0.53 -8.61 -0.82
N SER A 38 0.81 -8.65 -0.74
CA SER A 38 1.69 -8.19 -1.81
C SER A 38 1.64 -9.10 -3.03
N LEU A 39 1.46 -8.48 -4.21
CA LEU A 39 1.49 -9.19 -5.49
C LEU A 39 2.90 -9.65 -5.89
N ASP A 40 3.95 -9.27 -5.15
CA ASP A 40 5.29 -9.86 -5.30
C ASP A 40 5.32 -11.37 -5.00
N LEU A 41 4.35 -11.84 -4.23
CA LEU A 41 4.21 -13.26 -3.88
C LEU A 41 3.31 -14.03 -4.86
N VAL A 42 2.86 -13.39 -5.95
CA VAL A 42 1.94 -13.97 -6.93
C VAL A 42 2.52 -13.89 -8.34
N ASP A 43 2.58 -15.01 -9.05
CA ASP A 43 2.96 -15.02 -10.47
C ASP A 43 1.78 -14.56 -11.35
N THR A 44 1.65 -13.24 -11.49
CA THR A 44 0.59 -12.61 -12.28
C THR A 44 0.78 -12.76 -13.80
N ALA A 45 1.92 -13.32 -14.26
CA ALA A 45 2.19 -13.55 -15.67
C ALA A 45 1.60 -14.90 -16.18
N SER A 46 1.45 -15.89 -15.28
CA SER A 46 0.88 -17.19 -15.58
C SER A 46 -0.51 -17.35 -14.95
N PRO A 47 -1.60 -17.37 -15.74
CA PRO A 47 -2.95 -17.55 -15.21
C PRO A 47 -3.11 -18.83 -14.37
N GLU A 48 -2.50 -19.94 -14.80
CA GLU A 48 -2.58 -21.22 -14.09
C GLU A 48 -1.87 -21.16 -12.72
N ARG A 49 -0.69 -20.54 -12.66
CA ARG A 49 0.03 -20.35 -11.40
C ARG A 49 -0.68 -19.37 -10.49
N MET A 50 -1.21 -18.29 -11.04
CA MET A 50 -1.97 -17.29 -10.31
C MET A 50 -3.19 -17.93 -9.63
N GLU A 51 -3.95 -18.79 -10.33
CA GLU A 51 -5.09 -19.52 -9.78
C GLU A 51 -4.68 -20.51 -8.68
N ALA A 52 -3.61 -21.25 -8.90
CA ALA A 52 -3.07 -22.18 -7.90
C ALA A 52 -2.61 -21.45 -6.64
N GLN A 53 -1.90 -20.33 -6.79
CA GLN A 53 -1.45 -19.50 -5.67
C GLN A 53 -2.62 -18.84 -4.94
N ALA A 54 -3.64 -18.34 -5.66
CA ALA A 54 -4.85 -17.81 -5.05
C ALA A 54 -5.57 -18.87 -4.19
N THR A 55 -5.64 -20.10 -4.68
CA THR A 55 -6.20 -21.23 -3.91
C THR A 55 -5.39 -21.49 -2.64
N ALA A 56 -4.07 -21.50 -2.73
CA ALA A 56 -3.19 -21.71 -1.57
C ALA A 56 -3.30 -20.57 -0.55
N VAL A 57 -3.35 -19.32 -1.01
CA VAL A 57 -3.57 -18.14 -0.15
C VAL A 57 -4.91 -18.24 0.58
N SER A 58 -6.00 -18.55 -0.14
CA SER A 58 -7.33 -18.66 0.45
C SER A 58 -7.39 -19.77 1.51
N ALA A 59 -6.75 -20.92 1.27
CA ALA A 59 -6.66 -22.01 2.23
C ALA A 59 -5.90 -21.59 3.49
N ALA A 60 -4.71 -21.02 3.36
CA ALA A 60 -3.89 -20.60 4.50
C ALA A 60 -4.58 -19.49 5.33
N VAL A 61 -5.22 -18.54 4.67
CA VAL A 61 -6.02 -17.48 5.32
C VAL A 61 -7.16 -18.08 6.16
N ALA A 62 -7.89 -19.06 5.60
CA ALA A 62 -8.97 -19.74 6.31
C ALA A 62 -8.46 -20.58 7.49
N ASP A 63 -7.39 -21.35 7.28
CA ASP A 63 -6.81 -22.27 8.27
C ASP A 63 -6.28 -21.51 9.50
N HIS A 64 -5.73 -20.31 9.29
CA HIS A 64 -5.21 -19.47 10.37
C HIS A 64 -6.19 -18.39 10.86
N GLY A 65 -7.40 -18.34 10.34
CA GLY A 65 -8.41 -17.34 10.73
C GLY A 65 -7.96 -15.90 10.45
N LEU A 66 -7.22 -15.71 9.36
CA LEU A 66 -6.82 -14.40 8.85
C LEU A 66 -7.94 -13.79 7.98
N GLU A 67 -7.82 -12.52 7.68
CA GLU A 67 -8.68 -11.78 6.76
C GLU A 67 -7.80 -11.03 5.74
N LEU A 68 -7.99 -11.34 4.46
CA LEU A 68 -7.38 -10.55 3.40
C LEU A 68 -8.21 -9.28 3.20
N HIS A 69 -7.67 -8.17 3.67
CA HIS A 69 -8.31 -6.88 3.49
C HIS A 69 -8.18 -6.37 2.05
N SER A 70 -6.99 -6.45 1.49
CA SER A 70 -6.67 -5.96 0.15
C SER A 70 -5.49 -6.69 -0.46
N THR A 71 -5.33 -6.59 -1.79
CA THR A 71 -4.06 -6.88 -2.46
C THR A 71 -3.33 -5.57 -2.78
N PHE A 72 -2.01 -5.65 -2.89
CA PHE A 72 -1.15 -4.48 -3.11
C PHE A 72 -0.12 -4.76 -4.21
N THR A 73 0.16 -3.77 -5.06
CA THR A 73 1.02 -3.93 -6.24
C THR A 73 2.43 -4.43 -5.95
N GLY A 74 2.96 -4.12 -4.78
CA GLY A 74 4.24 -4.62 -4.29
C GLY A 74 5.48 -3.97 -4.93
N LEU A 75 6.66 -4.46 -4.52
CA LEU A 75 7.98 -3.94 -4.91
C LEU A 75 8.27 -4.03 -6.41
N ALA A 76 7.85 -5.12 -7.07
CA ALA A 76 8.12 -5.32 -8.49
C ALA A 76 7.50 -4.22 -9.35
N ALA A 77 6.38 -3.65 -8.93
CA ALA A 77 5.70 -2.56 -9.60
C ALA A 77 6.53 -1.28 -9.66
N TYR A 78 7.36 -1.01 -8.64
CA TYR A 78 8.23 0.18 -8.58
C TYR A 78 9.37 0.15 -9.60
N SER A 79 9.64 -0.98 -10.21
CA SER A 79 10.64 -1.08 -11.29
C SER A 79 10.08 -0.76 -12.68
N ALA A 80 8.79 -0.45 -12.80
CA ALA A 80 8.09 -0.27 -14.06
C ALA A 80 7.35 1.08 -14.13
N ASN A 81 7.22 1.63 -15.34
CA ASN A 81 6.46 2.86 -15.56
C ASN A 81 4.94 2.66 -15.58
N LEU A 82 4.46 1.42 -15.67
CA LEU A 82 3.06 1.00 -15.65
C LEU A 82 2.15 1.87 -16.55
N LEU A 83 1.09 2.47 -15.98
CA LEU A 83 0.12 3.29 -16.70
C LEU A 83 0.70 4.64 -17.20
N LEU A 84 1.92 5.00 -16.75
CA LEU A 84 2.68 6.18 -17.21
C LEU A 84 3.84 5.80 -18.14
N ALA A 85 3.91 4.56 -18.63
CA ALA A 85 4.96 4.11 -19.54
C ALA A 85 5.01 4.99 -20.81
N PRO A 86 6.21 5.29 -21.34
CA PRO A 86 6.37 6.09 -22.56
C PRO A 86 5.66 5.48 -23.77
N ASP A 87 5.73 4.16 -23.92
CA ASP A 87 5.12 3.43 -25.02
C ASP A 87 3.65 3.10 -24.74
N ALA A 88 2.80 3.22 -25.76
CA ALA A 88 1.37 2.94 -25.64
C ALA A 88 1.05 1.44 -25.46
N ALA A 89 1.88 0.56 -26.03
CA ALA A 89 1.70 -0.88 -25.85
C ALA A 89 2.02 -1.31 -24.42
N ASP A 90 3.03 -0.70 -23.81
CA ASP A 90 3.38 -0.96 -22.40
C ASP A 90 2.28 -0.46 -21.46
N ARG A 91 1.68 0.73 -21.71
CA ARG A 91 0.53 1.21 -20.93
C ARG A 91 -0.68 0.29 -21.08
N HIS A 92 -0.92 -0.21 -22.30
CA HIS A 92 -1.98 -1.19 -22.52
C HIS A 92 -1.71 -2.50 -21.77
N ALA A 93 -0.47 -3.00 -21.79
CA ALA A 93 -0.08 -4.18 -21.04
C ALA A 93 -0.28 -3.99 -19.51
N ALA A 94 0.08 -2.82 -18.98
CA ALA A 94 -0.17 -2.46 -17.58
C ALA A 94 -1.68 -2.45 -17.26
N LEU A 95 -2.52 -1.86 -18.12
CA LEU A 95 -3.97 -1.86 -17.97
C LEU A 95 -4.53 -3.30 -17.91
N GLN A 96 -4.07 -4.19 -18.80
CA GLN A 96 -4.48 -5.61 -18.77
C GLN A 96 -3.97 -6.33 -17.53
N TRP A 97 -2.78 -5.98 -17.05
CA TRP A 97 -2.26 -6.53 -15.79
C TRP A 97 -3.16 -6.14 -14.61
N TYR A 98 -3.55 -4.87 -14.49
CA TYR A 98 -4.48 -4.43 -13.44
C TYR A 98 -5.83 -5.14 -13.51
N ARG A 99 -6.37 -5.40 -14.70
CA ARG A 99 -7.61 -6.19 -14.87
C ARG A 99 -7.49 -7.60 -14.32
N ARG A 100 -6.35 -8.26 -14.58
CA ARG A 100 -6.07 -9.59 -13.98
C ARG A 100 -5.99 -9.52 -12.47
N VAL A 101 -5.33 -8.50 -11.95
CA VAL A 101 -5.19 -8.27 -10.49
C VAL A 101 -6.55 -8.01 -9.84
N ILE A 102 -7.43 -7.22 -10.46
CA ILE A 102 -8.80 -7.02 -10.00
C ILE A 102 -9.54 -8.36 -9.90
N GLY A 103 -9.47 -9.19 -10.94
CA GLY A 103 -10.08 -10.52 -10.94
C GLY A 103 -9.52 -11.44 -9.86
N LEU A 104 -8.20 -11.45 -9.67
CA LEU A 104 -7.52 -12.18 -8.60
C LEU A 104 -8.03 -11.72 -7.22
N THR A 105 -8.04 -10.41 -6.97
CA THR A 105 -8.47 -9.81 -5.71
C THR A 105 -9.91 -10.18 -5.34
N ALA A 106 -10.80 -10.11 -6.32
CA ALA A 106 -12.18 -10.55 -6.16
C ALA A 106 -12.29 -12.04 -5.85
N GLY A 107 -11.49 -12.87 -6.53
CA GLY A 107 -11.43 -14.33 -6.29
C GLY A 107 -10.90 -14.68 -4.89
N LEU A 108 -10.04 -13.85 -4.32
CA LEU A 108 -9.54 -13.97 -2.95
C LEU A 108 -10.54 -13.45 -1.88
N GLY A 109 -11.65 -12.82 -2.29
CA GLY A 109 -12.60 -12.21 -1.36
C GLY A 109 -12.11 -10.96 -0.68
N ALA A 110 -11.01 -10.35 -1.16
CA ALA A 110 -10.49 -9.10 -0.64
C ALA A 110 -11.29 -7.90 -1.19
N ARG A 111 -11.33 -6.79 -0.42
CA ARG A 111 -12.18 -5.63 -0.70
C ARG A 111 -11.64 -4.72 -1.79
N ALA A 112 -10.31 -4.63 -1.92
CA ALA A 112 -9.67 -3.64 -2.76
C ALA A 112 -8.32 -4.08 -3.29
N THR A 113 -7.87 -3.42 -4.35
CA THR A 113 -6.52 -3.58 -4.91
C THR A 113 -5.98 -2.25 -5.41
N GLY A 114 -4.68 -2.16 -5.58
CA GLY A 114 -3.97 -1.00 -6.12
C GLY A 114 -2.63 -0.79 -5.43
N GLY A 115 -2.18 0.45 -5.41
CA GLY A 115 -0.87 0.89 -4.93
C GLY A 115 -0.18 1.73 -5.99
N HIS A 116 1.02 1.35 -6.42
CA HIS A 116 1.79 2.04 -7.44
C HIS A 116 1.09 2.04 -8.80
N VAL A 117 0.78 3.21 -9.34
CA VAL A 117 0.05 3.35 -10.62
C VAL A 117 0.96 3.65 -11.81
N GLY A 118 2.18 4.09 -11.56
CA GLY A 118 3.17 4.36 -12.59
C GLY A 118 4.07 5.55 -12.30
N CYS A 119 5.17 5.60 -13.05
CA CYS A 119 6.18 6.64 -12.98
C CYS A 119 6.44 7.22 -14.38
N PHE A 120 6.49 8.55 -14.51
CA PHE A 120 6.94 9.20 -15.75
C PHE A 120 8.39 8.86 -16.05
N SER A 121 8.71 8.66 -17.31
CA SER A 121 10.11 8.69 -17.75
C SER A 121 10.70 10.10 -17.60
N VAL A 122 12.02 10.20 -17.50
CA VAL A 122 12.67 11.52 -17.41
C VAL A 122 12.35 12.42 -18.62
N PRO A 123 12.37 11.93 -19.88
CA PRO A 123 11.96 12.73 -21.03
C PRO A 123 10.50 13.20 -20.95
N ASP A 124 9.56 12.32 -20.62
CA ASP A 124 8.13 12.66 -20.54
C ASP A 124 7.84 13.64 -19.39
N TRP A 125 8.55 13.51 -18.26
CA TRP A 125 8.44 14.44 -17.13
C TRP A 125 8.87 15.85 -17.47
N ARG A 126 9.89 16.01 -18.33
CA ARG A 126 10.44 17.31 -18.75
C ARG A 126 9.63 17.98 -19.85
N ASP A 127 8.79 17.25 -20.55
CA ASP A 127 7.91 17.77 -21.60
C ASP A 127 6.52 18.00 -21.03
N ASP A 128 6.14 19.28 -20.84
CA ASP A 128 4.86 19.66 -20.23
C ASP A 128 3.64 19.12 -20.99
N GLY A 129 3.70 19.11 -22.32
CA GLY A 129 2.62 18.57 -23.15
C GLY A 129 2.47 17.08 -22.98
N ARG A 130 3.59 16.37 -23.05
CA ARG A 130 3.64 14.92 -22.90
C ARG A 130 3.24 14.49 -21.50
N ARG A 131 3.73 15.20 -20.46
CA ARG A 131 3.34 14.96 -19.07
C ARG A 131 1.84 15.09 -18.87
N LYS A 132 1.25 16.16 -19.40
CA LYS A 132 -0.20 16.37 -19.34
C LYS A 132 -0.99 15.26 -20.03
N ASP A 133 -0.59 14.88 -21.26
CA ASP A 133 -1.29 13.84 -22.02
C ASP A 133 -1.26 12.49 -21.32
N LEU A 134 -0.11 12.11 -20.75
CA LEU A 134 0.05 10.87 -19.98
C LEU A 134 -0.76 10.90 -18.67
N TRP A 135 -0.76 12.04 -17.97
CA TRP A 135 -1.54 12.20 -16.75
C TRP A 135 -3.05 12.12 -17.01
N ASP A 136 -3.54 12.78 -18.03
CA ASP A 136 -4.93 12.66 -18.46
C ASP A 136 -5.26 11.23 -18.93
N GLY A 137 -4.29 10.52 -19.51
CA GLY A 137 -4.38 9.10 -19.83
C GLY A 137 -4.55 8.23 -18.57
N LEU A 138 -3.67 8.40 -17.60
CA LEU A 138 -3.72 7.70 -16.31
C LEU A 138 -5.10 7.84 -15.65
N ARG A 139 -5.64 9.05 -15.59
CA ARG A 139 -6.96 9.31 -14.98
C ARG A 139 -8.09 8.57 -15.71
N ARG A 140 -8.04 8.50 -17.04
CA ARG A 140 -9.01 7.72 -17.85
C ARG A 140 -8.87 6.21 -17.60
N ASP A 141 -7.64 5.71 -17.52
CA ASP A 141 -7.36 4.31 -17.27
C ASP A 141 -7.82 3.91 -15.85
N LEU A 142 -7.55 4.73 -14.85
CA LEU A 142 -8.04 4.52 -13.47
C LEU A 142 -9.58 4.52 -13.41
N ALA A 143 -10.25 5.43 -14.12
CA ALA A 143 -11.72 5.43 -14.20
C ALA A 143 -12.27 4.15 -14.86
N THR A 144 -11.56 3.62 -15.87
CA THR A 144 -11.90 2.34 -16.51
C THR A 144 -11.72 1.18 -15.56
N LEU A 145 -10.57 1.12 -14.84
CA LEU A 145 -10.29 0.09 -13.85
C LEU A 145 -11.26 0.14 -12.67
N ALA A 146 -11.72 1.34 -12.28
CA ALA A 146 -12.73 1.50 -11.24
C ALA A 146 -14.10 0.92 -11.64
N ALA A 147 -14.45 0.98 -12.94
CA ALA A 147 -15.63 0.29 -13.46
C ALA A 147 -15.43 -1.23 -13.48
N ASP A 148 -14.26 -1.71 -13.94
CA ASP A 148 -13.92 -3.14 -13.95
C ASP A 148 -13.93 -3.70 -12.49
N ALA A 149 -13.43 -2.93 -11.53
CA ALA A 149 -13.42 -3.30 -10.11
C ALA A 149 -14.84 -3.41 -9.52
N ARG A 150 -15.75 -2.48 -9.90
CA ARG A 150 -17.17 -2.58 -9.52
C ARG A 150 -17.80 -3.85 -10.06
N ASP A 151 -17.55 -4.15 -11.33
CA ASP A 151 -18.14 -5.32 -11.98
C ASP A 151 -17.59 -6.64 -11.37
N ALA A 152 -16.37 -6.60 -10.83
CA ALA A 152 -15.77 -7.69 -10.08
C ALA A 152 -16.22 -7.77 -8.60
N GLY A 153 -16.94 -6.76 -8.09
CA GLY A 153 -17.46 -6.74 -6.72
C GLY A 153 -16.51 -6.17 -5.67
N LEU A 154 -15.45 -5.45 -6.08
CA LEU A 154 -14.57 -4.74 -5.15
C LEU A 154 -15.27 -3.50 -4.59
N GLU A 155 -14.84 -3.05 -3.40
CA GLU A 155 -15.39 -1.87 -2.74
C GLU A 155 -14.72 -0.57 -3.22
N TYR A 156 -13.41 -0.61 -3.53
CA TYR A 156 -12.64 0.53 -4.04
C TYR A 156 -11.37 0.08 -4.75
N LEU A 157 -10.79 1.00 -5.55
CA LEU A 157 -9.40 0.91 -6.02
C LEU A 157 -8.51 1.80 -5.16
N MET A 158 -7.22 1.46 -5.09
CA MET A 158 -6.22 2.26 -4.37
C MET A 158 -5.23 2.90 -5.34
N VAL A 159 -4.86 4.12 -5.03
CA VAL A 159 -3.64 4.78 -5.51
C VAL A 159 -2.78 5.11 -4.32
N GLU A 160 -1.47 5.08 -4.48
CA GLU A 160 -0.52 5.33 -3.41
C GLU A 160 0.22 6.65 -3.64
N ASN A 161 0.55 7.37 -2.56
CA ASN A 161 1.53 8.44 -2.60
C ASN A 161 2.94 7.84 -2.58
N LEU A 162 3.82 8.35 -3.44
CA LEU A 162 5.10 7.71 -3.74
C LEU A 162 6.28 8.64 -3.49
N ALA A 163 7.49 8.06 -3.36
CA ALA A 163 8.70 8.75 -2.93
C ALA A 163 9.53 9.38 -4.07
N VAL A 164 9.06 9.34 -5.31
CA VAL A 164 9.76 9.88 -6.48
C VAL A 164 8.98 11.03 -7.11
N ALA A 165 9.63 12.16 -7.41
CA ALA A 165 8.97 13.35 -7.98
C ALA A 165 8.18 13.10 -9.28
N ARG A 166 8.51 12.05 -10.01
CA ARG A 166 7.86 11.65 -11.26
C ARG A 166 6.69 10.68 -11.08
N GLU A 167 6.20 10.54 -9.86
CA GLU A 167 5.10 9.70 -9.41
C GLU A 167 4.05 10.57 -8.69
N PRO A 168 2.91 10.03 -8.26
CA PRO A 168 1.97 10.75 -7.41
C PRO A 168 2.56 11.06 -6.04
N SER A 169 3.41 12.09 -5.95
CA SER A 169 4.27 12.39 -4.80
C SER A 169 3.93 13.68 -4.06
N THR A 170 2.90 14.40 -4.50
CA THR A 170 2.38 15.59 -3.81
C THR A 170 0.90 15.44 -3.52
N MET A 171 0.42 16.12 -2.48
CA MET A 171 -1.02 16.11 -2.16
C MET A 171 -1.87 16.60 -3.33
N ALA A 172 -1.37 17.56 -4.10
CA ALA A 172 -2.05 18.06 -5.28
C ALA A 172 -2.23 16.97 -6.35
N MET A 173 -1.16 16.23 -6.67
CA MET A 173 -1.22 15.12 -7.64
C MET A 173 -2.16 14.01 -7.16
N VAL A 174 -2.05 13.63 -5.89
CA VAL A 174 -2.91 12.58 -5.33
C VAL A 174 -4.38 12.99 -5.40
N ARG A 175 -4.73 14.23 -5.00
CA ARG A 175 -6.12 14.72 -5.08
C ARG A 175 -6.73 14.64 -6.48
N GLU A 176 -5.92 14.80 -7.53
CA GLU A 176 -6.40 14.66 -8.92
C GLU A 176 -6.73 13.21 -9.32
N LEU A 177 -6.21 12.22 -8.59
CA LEU A 177 -6.46 10.79 -8.83
C LEU A 177 -7.62 10.26 -8.00
N LEU A 178 -7.94 10.87 -6.86
CA LEU A 178 -9.04 10.42 -6.00
C LEU A 178 -10.41 10.69 -6.65
N ASP A 179 -11.34 9.75 -6.48
CA ASP A 179 -12.70 9.82 -7.03
C ASP A 179 -13.66 9.14 -6.04
N ASP A 180 -14.83 9.74 -5.79
CA ASP A 180 -15.84 9.18 -4.89
C ASP A 180 -16.70 8.08 -5.53
N GLY A 181 -16.49 7.82 -6.82
CA GLY A 181 -17.34 6.94 -7.60
C GLY A 181 -18.70 7.56 -7.96
N ASP A 182 -19.46 6.88 -8.78
CA ASP A 182 -20.76 7.40 -9.27
C ASP A 182 -21.81 6.29 -9.48
N GLY A 183 -21.66 5.15 -8.82
CA GLY A 183 -22.50 3.96 -9.01
C GLY A 183 -22.20 3.16 -10.28
N ALA A 184 -21.53 3.77 -11.27
CA ALA A 184 -20.96 3.05 -12.42
C ALA A 184 -19.50 2.63 -12.17
N ARG A 185 -18.86 3.20 -11.14
CA ARG A 185 -17.46 2.95 -10.75
C ARG A 185 -17.37 2.88 -9.23
N VAL A 186 -16.45 2.06 -8.73
CA VAL A 186 -16.06 2.12 -7.31
C VAL A 186 -15.27 3.41 -7.05
N PRO A 187 -15.21 3.88 -5.80
CA PRO A 187 -14.30 4.98 -5.43
C PRO A 187 -12.84 4.63 -5.71
N ILE A 188 -12.04 5.67 -6.00
CA ILE A 188 -10.58 5.60 -5.99
C ILE A 188 -10.11 6.25 -4.69
N ARG A 189 -9.44 5.50 -3.85
CA ARG A 189 -9.02 5.85 -2.50
C ARG A 189 -7.49 5.89 -2.38
N LEU A 190 -7.01 6.58 -1.36
CA LEU A 190 -5.58 6.64 -1.07
C LEU A 190 -5.16 5.44 -0.22
N CYS A 191 -4.10 4.74 -0.64
CA CYS A 191 -3.24 3.97 0.24
C CYS A 191 -2.13 4.92 0.67
N LEU A 192 -2.22 5.46 1.90
CA LEU A 192 -1.32 6.49 2.36
C LEU A 192 -0.11 5.86 3.05
N ASP A 193 1.06 5.90 2.41
CA ASP A 193 2.32 5.54 3.07
C ASP A 193 2.93 6.75 3.78
N VAL A 194 3.22 6.62 5.07
CA VAL A 194 3.74 7.71 5.92
C VAL A 194 5.22 8.00 5.72
N GLY A 195 5.98 7.10 5.09
CA GLY A 195 7.42 7.24 4.84
C GLY A 195 7.78 7.93 3.53
N HIS A 196 6.87 8.05 2.60
CA HIS A 196 7.13 8.52 1.24
C HIS A 196 7.28 10.06 1.09
N MET A 197 7.10 10.85 2.16
CA MET A 197 7.25 12.32 2.12
C MET A 197 8.73 12.75 2.17
N VAL A 198 9.54 12.15 1.31
CA VAL A 198 11.00 12.36 1.24
C VAL A 198 11.47 12.90 -0.12
N VAL A 199 10.52 13.20 -1.01
CA VAL A 199 10.82 13.64 -2.38
C VAL A 199 11.67 14.92 -2.37
N PRO A 200 12.83 14.93 -3.06
CA PRO A 200 13.65 16.14 -3.20
C PRO A 200 12.83 17.29 -3.81
N ASP A 201 13.13 18.49 -3.38
CA ASP A 201 12.52 19.74 -3.85
C ASP A 201 11.04 19.97 -3.46
N THR A 202 10.38 19.02 -2.76
CA THR A 202 9.11 19.30 -2.10
C THR A 202 9.34 20.08 -0.81
N VAL A 203 8.37 20.89 -0.40
CA VAL A 203 8.46 21.75 0.78
C VAL A 203 7.14 21.81 1.54
N GLY A 204 7.19 22.24 2.79
CA GLY A 204 5.99 22.46 3.59
C GLY A 204 5.21 21.19 3.83
N ALA A 205 3.89 21.23 3.61
CA ALA A 205 2.98 20.13 3.89
C ALA A 205 3.26 18.85 3.08
N ASP A 206 3.80 18.96 1.86
CA ASP A 206 4.15 17.78 1.06
C ASP A 206 5.32 16.97 1.66
N ARG A 207 6.09 17.53 2.60
CA ARG A 207 7.14 16.82 3.34
C ARG A 207 6.75 16.42 4.77
N ASP A 208 5.56 16.77 5.20
CA ASP A 208 5.05 16.48 6.56
C ASP A 208 4.05 15.31 6.52
N PRO A 209 4.41 14.09 6.98
CA PRO A 209 3.50 12.95 6.99
C PRO A 209 2.23 13.23 7.80
N TYR A 210 2.34 14.02 8.85
CA TYR A 210 1.19 14.36 9.70
C TYR A 210 0.25 15.36 9.02
N ALA A 211 0.75 16.24 8.14
CA ALA A 211 -0.09 17.07 7.30
C ALA A 211 -0.87 16.23 6.29
N TRP A 212 -0.23 15.23 5.67
CA TRP A 212 -0.92 14.29 4.78
C TRP A 212 -2.03 13.53 5.50
N LEU A 213 -1.78 13.03 6.70
CA LEU A 213 -2.77 12.33 7.51
C LEU A 213 -3.95 13.23 7.90
N ARG A 214 -3.68 14.49 8.27
CA ARG A 214 -4.75 15.46 8.57
C ARG A 214 -5.61 15.82 7.36
N GLU A 215 -4.98 15.97 6.19
CA GLU A 215 -5.66 16.47 4.99
C GLU A 215 -6.27 15.38 4.11
N LEU A 216 -5.61 14.23 4.00
CA LEU A 216 -6.00 13.13 3.10
C LEU A 216 -6.37 11.85 3.84
N GLY A 217 -6.16 11.78 5.16
CA GLY A 217 -6.56 10.64 5.98
C GLY A 217 -8.02 10.23 5.78
N PRO A 218 -9.01 11.15 5.69
CA PRO A 218 -10.41 10.77 5.42
C PRO A 218 -10.64 10.04 4.09
N SER A 219 -9.71 10.16 3.13
CA SER A 219 -9.73 9.46 1.85
C SER A 219 -8.83 8.20 1.83
N ALA A 220 -8.20 7.87 2.97
CA ALA A 220 -7.25 6.78 3.11
C ALA A 220 -7.83 5.64 3.98
N PRO A 221 -8.55 4.66 3.40
CA PRO A 221 -8.99 3.48 4.13
C PRO A 221 -7.82 2.61 4.61
N ILE A 222 -6.62 2.82 4.06
CA ILE A 222 -5.38 2.16 4.45
C ILE A 222 -4.30 3.21 4.65
N VAL A 223 -3.58 3.10 5.77
CA VAL A 223 -2.36 3.84 6.05
C VAL A 223 -1.23 2.83 6.22
N GLN A 224 -0.26 2.84 5.30
CA GLN A 224 0.94 2.03 5.40
C GLN A 224 1.95 2.67 6.35
N LEU A 225 2.52 1.85 7.19
CA LEU A 225 3.37 2.22 8.30
C LEU A 225 4.76 1.65 8.08
N GLN A 226 5.70 2.53 7.86
CA GLN A 226 7.12 2.23 7.85
C GLN A 226 7.85 3.27 8.72
N GLN A 227 8.95 2.90 9.34
CA GLN A 227 9.82 3.91 9.92
C GLN A 227 10.77 4.43 8.84
N SER A 228 10.92 5.73 8.78
CA SER A 228 11.75 6.42 7.80
C SER A 228 12.33 7.69 8.42
N ASP A 229 13.48 8.15 7.93
CA ASP A 229 14.01 9.47 8.27
C ASP A 229 13.55 10.52 7.23
N ALA A 230 14.13 11.70 7.25
CA ALA A 230 13.82 12.74 6.29
C ALA A 230 14.61 12.62 4.96
N GLU A 231 15.54 11.65 4.87
CA GLU A 231 16.51 11.54 3.79
C GLU A 231 16.13 10.51 2.73
N GLY A 232 15.36 9.47 3.11
CA GLY A 232 15.02 8.40 2.19
C GLY A 232 13.80 7.57 2.59
N ASP A 233 13.32 6.85 1.61
CA ASP A 233 12.29 5.83 1.76
C ASP A 233 12.99 4.52 2.16
N HIS A 234 12.78 4.10 3.42
CA HIS A 234 13.58 3.02 4.00
C HIS A 234 12.79 1.76 4.34
N HIS A 235 11.50 1.85 4.54
CA HIS A 235 10.65 0.75 5.02
C HIS A 235 11.20 0.03 6.27
N TRP A 236 11.84 0.79 7.18
CA TRP A 236 12.39 0.25 8.42
C TRP A 236 11.30 -0.20 9.39
N PRO A 237 11.61 -1.19 10.26
CA PRO A 237 10.75 -1.58 11.37
C PRO A 237 10.73 -0.50 12.47
N PHE A 238 9.72 -0.56 13.33
CA PHE A 238 9.56 0.35 14.48
C PHE A 238 10.27 -0.21 15.73
N THR A 239 11.56 -0.44 15.65
CA THR A 239 12.39 -0.85 16.79
C THR A 239 12.92 0.37 17.53
N PRO A 240 13.39 0.25 18.80
CA PRO A 240 14.00 1.36 19.52
C PRO A 240 15.16 2.02 18.75
N ARG A 241 15.93 1.23 18.02
CA ARG A 241 17.05 1.72 17.19
C ARG A 241 16.55 2.60 16.04
N HIS A 242 15.54 2.14 15.30
CA HIS A 242 15.02 2.88 14.16
C HIS A 242 14.16 4.08 14.61
N ASN A 243 13.40 3.94 15.70
CA ASN A 243 12.62 5.05 16.26
C ASN A 243 13.52 6.18 16.80
N ALA A 244 14.76 5.89 17.22
CA ALA A 244 15.72 6.92 17.69
C ALA A 244 16.21 7.85 16.56
N ILE A 245 16.17 7.43 15.31
CA ILE A 245 16.64 8.19 14.14
C ILE A 245 15.53 8.49 13.13
N GLY A 246 14.43 7.75 13.22
CA GLY A 246 13.27 7.92 12.36
C GLY A 246 12.38 9.08 12.81
N ARG A 247 11.45 9.45 11.95
CA ARG A 247 10.56 10.60 12.18
C ARG A 247 9.09 10.22 12.33
N ILE A 248 8.75 8.95 12.19
CA ILE A 248 7.36 8.50 12.27
C ILE A 248 7.06 8.07 13.72
N SER A 249 6.22 8.85 14.39
CA SER A 249 5.73 8.58 15.73
C SER A 249 4.32 8.02 15.68
N ALA A 250 4.09 6.89 16.32
CA ALA A 250 2.76 6.27 16.35
C ALA A 250 1.72 7.19 17.02
N ASP A 251 2.10 7.87 18.10
CA ASP A 251 1.19 8.81 18.77
C ASP A 251 0.80 9.96 17.83
N GLU A 252 1.76 10.58 17.15
CA GLU A 252 1.51 11.70 16.22
C GLU A 252 0.71 11.27 14.98
N VAL A 253 0.91 10.04 14.47
CA VAL A 253 0.10 9.48 13.39
C VAL A 253 -1.36 9.34 13.82
N ILE A 254 -1.61 8.75 14.99
CA ILE A 254 -2.96 8.54 15.53
C ILE A 254 -3.64 9.90 15.81
N GLU A 255 -2.91 10.84 16.40
CA GLU A 255 -3.42 12.19 16.66
C GLU A 255 -3.74 12.95 15.37
N ALA A 256 -2.89 12.84 14.35
CA ALA A 256 -3.09 13.46 13.04
C ALA A 256 -4.32 12.91 12.32
N LEU A 257 -4.53 11.59 12.35
CA LEU A 257 -5.74 10.94 11.81
C LEU A 257 -7.00 11.43 12.52
N GLY A 258 -6.96 11.51 13.86
CA GLY A 258 -8.07 12.04 14.66
C GLY A 258 -8.36 13.51 14.34
N ALA A 259 -7.31 14.34 14.22
CA ALA A 259 -7.44 15.75 13.85
C ALA A 259 -7.98 15.95 12.41
N GLY A 260 -7.69 15.01 11.51
CA GLY A 260 -8.22 14.97 10.15
C GLY A 260 -9.68 14.52 10.07
N GLY A 261 -10.27 14.05 11.19
CA GLY A 261 -11.65 13.57 11.22
C GLY A 261 -11.84 12.17 10.65
N VAL A 262 -10.77 11.35 10.67
CA VAL A 262 -10.86 9.94 10.23
C VAL A 262 -11.77 9.18 11.19
N GLU A 263 -12.79 8.52 10.64
CA GLU A 263 -13.70 7.69 11.43
C GLU A 263 -13.17 6.25 11.58
N GLU A 264 -12.65 5.69 10.50
CA GLU A 264 -12.09 4.33 10.44
C GLU A 264 -10.95 4.27 9.43
N THR A 265 -9.86 3.56 9.76
CA THR A 265 -8.79 3.19 8.82
C THR A 265 -8.04 1.96 9.30
N LEU A 266 -7.46 1.22 8.35
CA LEU A 266 -6.54 0.11 8.62
C LEU A 266 -5.10 0.63 8.59
N LEU A 267 -4.40 0.48 9.70
CA LEU A 267 -2.96 0.69 9.82
C LEU A 267 -2.25 -0.60 9.39
N VAL A 268 -1.41 -0.52 8.37
CA VAL A 268 -0.73 -1.70 7.79
C VAL A 268 0.77 -1.54 7.94
N LEU A 269 1.43 -2.38 8.72
CA LEU A 269 2.88 -2.44 8.76
C LEU A 269 3.42 -2.84 7.38
N GLU A 270 4.19 -1.97 6.75
CA GLU A 270 4.88 -2.22 5.50
C GLU A 270 6.40 -2.13 5.72
N VAL A 271 6.92 -3.19 6.32
CA VAL A 271 8.35 -3.32 6.62
C VAL A 271 9.00 -4.18 5.55
N ILE A 272 10.08 -3.68 4.95
CA ILE A 272 10.86 -4.39 3.92
C ILE A 272 12.28 -4.62 4.45
N PRO A 273 12.51 -5.79 5.10
CA PRO A 273 13.81 -6.08 5.67
C PRO A 273 14.88 -6.26 4.58
N PRO A 274 16.13 -5.81 4.79
CA PRO A 274 17.23 -6.14 3.91
C PRO A 274 17.35 -7.65 3.69
N PHE A 275 17.53 -8.09 2.45
CA PHE A 275 17.56 -9.52 2.12
C PHE A 275 18.70 -10.30 2.79
N GLU A 276 19.74 -9.61 3.24
CA GLU A 276 20.90 -10.16 3.92
C GLU A 276 20.72 -10.30 5.43
N GLN A 277 19.66 -9.71 6.01
CA GLN A 277 19.38 -9.80 7.44
C GLN A 277 18.99 -11.23 7.84
N ALA A 278 19.39 -11.65 9.04
CA ALA A 278 19.02 -12.98 9.55
C ALA A 278 17.49 -13.07 9.76
N ASP A 279 16.90 -14.22 9.43
CA ASP A 279 15.46 -14.41 9.45
C ASP A 279 14.86 -14.25 10.86
N ASP A 280 15.55 -14.73 11.90
CA ASP A 280 15.11 -14.56 13.28
C ASP A 280 15.10 -13.08 13.71
N ASP A 281 16.12 -12.31 13.31
CA ASP A 281 16.17 -10.86 13.58
C ASP A 281 15.02 -10.12 12.89
N VAL A 282 14.65 -10.53 11.67
CA VAL A 282 13.49 -9.96 10.95
C VAL A 282 12.20 -10.19 11.72
N LEU A 283 12.01 -11.41 12.23
CA LEU A 283 10.79 -11.74 12.97
C LEU A 283 10.72 -10.99 14.31
N ASP A 284 11.85 -10.87 15.02
CA ASP A 284 11.93 -10.11 16.26
C ASP A 284 11.62 -8.61 16.02
N GLU A 285 12.16 -8.00 14.96
CA GLU A 285 11.89 -6.61 14.61
C GLU A 285 10.44 -6.36 14.16
N LEU A 286 9.78 -7.35 13.54
CA LEU A 286 8.36 -7.28 13.23
C LEU A 286 7.50 -7.35 14.50
N GLU A 287 7.83 -8.21 15.46
CA GLU A 287 7.18 -8.28 16.78
C GLU A 287 7.31 -6.94 17.52
N GLU A 288 8.53 -6.39 17.61
CA GLU A 288 8.78 -5.08 18.21
C GLU A 288 7.93 -3.97 17.55
N SER A 289 7.79 -4.03 16.23
CA SER A 289 6.97 -3.06 15.47
C SER A 289 5.49 -3.19 15.80
N VAL A 290 4.96 -4.40 15.88
CA VAL A 290 3.56 -4.65 16.28
C VAL A 290 3.32 -4.16 17.70
N ASP A 291 4.20 -4.46 18.62
CA ASP A 291 4.08 -4.07 20.03
C ASP A 291 4.13 -2.55 20.19
N TYR A 292 5.04 -1.86 19.50
CA TYR A 292 5.13 -0.41 19.48
C TYR A 292 3.81 0.26 19.07
N TRP A 293 3.17 -0.22 18.01
CA TRP A 293 1.89 0.31 17.54
C TRP A 293 0.73 -0.03 18.47
N ARG A 294 0.66 -1.26 19.00
CA ARG A 294 -0.36 -1.67 19.97
C ARG A 294 -0.29 -0.87 21.26
N GLU A 295 0.91 -0.62 21.75
CA GLU A 295 1.13 0.20 22.95
C GLU A 295 0.65 1.64 22.72
N ALA A 296 0.94 2.24 21.57
CA ALA A 296 0.46 3.57 21.22
C ALA A 296 -1.06 3.63 21.13
N MET A 297 -1.69 2.68 20.42
CA MET A 297 -3.15 2.57 20.32
C MET A 297 -3.79 2.44 21.71
N THR A 298 -3.26 1.58 22.56
CA THR A 298 -3.75 1.38 23.94
C THR A 298 -3.60 2.64 24.78
N ARG A 299 -2.45 3.32 24.72
CA ARG A 299 -2.17 4.57 25.44
C ARG A 299 -3.13 5.69 25.06
N LEU A 300 -3.53 5.74 23.81
CA LEU A 300 -4.47 6.73 23.28
C LEU A 300 -5.94 6.29 23.36
N GLY A 301 -6.24 5.17 24.01
CA GLY A 301 -7.60 4.69 24.23
C GLY A 301 -8.29 4.12 23.00
N ILE A 302 -7.52 3.73 22.00
CA ILE A 302 -8.03 3.01 20.82
C ILE A 302 -8.14 1.53 21.16
N LEU A 303 -9.31 0.93 20.90
CA LEU A 303 -9.47 -0.51 21.08
C LEU A 303 -8.60 -1.24 20.05
N VAL A 304 -7.78 -2.16 20.54
CA VAL A 304 -6.98 -3.08 19.72
C VAL A 304 -7.76 -4.39 19.62
N ASP A 305 -8.25 -4.71 18.42
CA ASP A 305 -8.95 -5.98 18.13
C ASP A 305 -7.96 -7.12 17.86
#